data_4b5b042dfd878df598fb34ccfc16d4e5
#
_entry.id   4b5b042dfd878df598fb34ccfc16d4e5
#
_cell.length_a   1.000
_cell.length_b   1.000
_cell.length_c   1.000
_cell.angle_alpha   90.00
_cell.angle_beta   90.00
_cell.angle_gamma   90.00
#
_symmetry.space_group_name_H-M   'P 1'
#
loop_
_entity.id
_entity.type
_entity.pdbx_description
1 polymer ?
#
loop_
_entity_poly.entity_id
_entity_poly.type
_entity_poly.pdbx_seq_one_letter_code
_entity_poly.pdbx_strand_id
1 'polypeptide(L)'
;MDEAMASQANQPHPHDDPERTTPMGMVRYGHEFLEAAFVVYERAAQLDSRMVMPPVPALYLLGHGLELTFKVFLLSKGVTLEHLRRKLGHDLEKAFTASKENGLDSLLQSHALDESVLTLLNVMYSTKELEYIVTGAKTIPHYPLLQNFAIKLFDAVAASIGFRDRLAKWTLDESPV
;
A
#
# COMPACT_ATOMS: atom_id res chain seq x y z
N MET A 1 -6.16 -25.22 39.09
CA MET A 1 -6.06 -23.80 38.66
C MET A 1 -5.12 -23.58 37.46
N ASP A 2 -4.52 -24.66 36.92
CA ASP A 2 -3.49 -24.59 35.89
C ASP A 2 -3.96 -24.88 34.42
N GLU A 3 -5.16 -25.48 34.24
CA GLU A 3 -5.63 -25.79 32.87
C GLU A 3 -6.17 -24.56 32.09
N ALA A 4 -6.65 -23.54 32.79
CA ALA A 4 -7.16 -22.33 32.14
C ALA A 4 -6.04 -21.41 31.56
N MET A 5 -4.81 -21.47 32.10
CA MET A 5 -3.67 -20.69 31.62
C MET A 5 -2.97 -21.34 30.41
N ALA A 6 -3.05 -22.67 30.28
CA ALA A 6 -2.45 -23.39 29.14
C ALA A 6 -3.22 -23.20 27.82
N SER A 7 -4.52 -22.87 27.90
CA SER A 7 -5.39 -22.68 26.72
C SER A 7 -5.16 -21.35 25.99
N GLN A 8 -4.57 -20.34 26.62
CA GLN A 8 -4.32 -19.03 25.98
C GLN A 8 -3.03 -18.98 25.15
N ALA A 9 -2.12 -19.93 25.35
CA ALA A 9 -0.80 -19.91 24.70
C ALA A 9 -0.80 -20.35 23.23
N ASN A 10 -1.92 -20.83 22.69
CA ASN A 10 -1.99 -21.42 21.36
C ASN A 10 -3.06 -20.80 20.43
N GLN A 11 -3.61 -19.63 20.77
CA GLN A 11 -4.50 -18.93 19.85
C GLN A 11 -3.65 -18.16 18.83
N PRO A 12 -3.95 -18.28 17.51
CA PRO A 12 -3.27 -17.50 16.50
C PRO A 12 -3.45 -16.00 16.80
N HIS A 13 -2.41 -15.22 16.55
CA HIS A 13 -2.50 -13.77 16.75
C HIS A 13 -3.65 -13.22 15.89
N PRO A 14 -4.46 -12.26 16.37
CA PRO A 14 -5.65 -11.77 15.64
C PRO A 14 -5.42 -11.42 14.17
N HIS A 15 -4.22 -10.95 13.81
CA HIS A 15 -3.87 -10.64 12.42
C HIS A 15 -3.42 -11.86 11.59
N ASP A 16 -3.26 -13.03 12.20
CA ASP A 16 -2.99 -14.29 11.52
C ASP A 16 -4.25 -15.16 11.37
N ASP A 17 -5.36 -14.71 11.93
CA ASP A 17 -6.64 -15.40 11.90
C ASP A 17 -7.36 -15.11 10.56
N PRO A 18 -7.55 -16.11 9.67
CA PRO A 18 -8.21 -15.90 8.38
C PRO A 18 -9.67 -15.48 8.49
N GLU A 19 -10.34 -15.78 9.61
CA GLU A 19 -11.73 -15.36 9.85
C GLU A 19 -11.82 -13.87 10.20
N ARG A 20 -10.74 -13.31 10.77
CA ARG A 20 -10.65 -11.90 11.20
C ARG A 20 -9.93 -11.02 10.20
N THR A 21 -9.08 -11.61 9.34
CA THR A 21 -8.29 -10.88 8.34
C THR A 21 -8.70 -11.34 6.94
N THR A 22 -9.77 -10.73 6.44
CA THR A 22 -10.35 -11.06 5.12
C THR A 22 -9.89 -10.07 4.05
N PRO A 23 -9.89 -10.44 2.74
CA PRO A 23 -9.64 -9.49 1.66
C PRO A 23 -10.54 -8.26 1.73
N MET A 24 -11.83 -8.45 2.04
CA MET A 24 -12.82 -7.37 2.14
C MET A 24 -12.54 -6.41 3.33
N GLY A 25 -12.09 -6.94 4.46
CA GLY A 25 -11.65 -6.11 5.59
C GLY A 25 -10.38 -5.33 5.26
N MET A 26 -9.39 -6.02 4.69
CA MET A 26 -8.09 -5.42 4.37
C MET A 26 -8.18 -4.35 3.27
N VAL A 27 -9.04 -4.52 2.25
CA VAL A 27 -9.22 -3.51 1.19
C VAL A 27 -9.81 -2.21 1.73
N ARG A 28 -10.68 -2.28 2.73
CA ARG A 28 -11.22 -1.09 3.41
C ARG A 28 -10.10 -0.28 4.07
N TYR A 29 -9.21 -0.94 4.82
CA TYR A 29 -8.05 -0.25 5.39
C TYR A 29 -7.14 0.33 4.30
N GLY A 30 -6.87 -0.42 3.22
CA GLY A 30 -6.11 0.09 2.07
C GLY A 30 -6.72 1.36 1.49
N HIS A 31 -8.04 1.40 1.31
CA HIS A 31 -8.79 2.58 0.88
C HIS A 31 -8.57 3.77 1.81
N GLU A 32 -8.78 3.57 3.11
CA GLU A 32 -8.66 4.63 4.12
C GLU A 32 -7.23 5.20 4.18
N PHE A 33 -6.20 4.36 4.10
CA PHE A 33 -4.81 4.80 4.08
C PHE A 33 -4.47 5.60 2.82
N LEU A 34 -4.91 5.15 1.64
CA LEU A 34 -4.68 5.87 0.39
C LEU A 34 -5.42 7.20 0.38
N GLU A 35 -6.69 7.24 0.76
CA GLU A 35 -7.46 8.48 0.83
C GLU A 35 -6.85 9.47 1.82
N ALA A 36 -6.41 9.01 3.00
CA ALA A 36 -5.71 9.86 3.96
C ALA A 36 -4.39 10.43 3.40
N ALA A 37 -3.63 9.62 2.63
CA ALA A 37 -2.41 10.09 1.97
C ALA A 37 -2.70 11.24 1.00
N PHE A 38 -3.76 11.12 0.20
CA PHE A 38 -4.16 12.12 -0.79
C PHE A 38 -4.63 13.41 -0.11
N VAL A 39 -5.44 13.31 0.93
CA VAL A 39 -5.88 14.47 1.73
C VAL A 39 -4.69 15.21 2.34
N VAL A 40 -3.71 14.49 2.91
CA VAL A 40 -2.51 15.11 3.49
C VAL A 40 -1.69 15.82 2.42
N TYR A 41 -1.52 15.20 1.26
CA TYR A 41 -0.79 15.81 0.14
C TYR A 41 -1.49 17.06 -0.40
N GLU A 42 -2.79 16.98 -0.70
CA GLU A 42 -3.57 18.15 -1.16
C GLU A 42 -3.52 19.32 -0.17
N ARG A 43 -3.67 19.01 1.12
CA ARG A 43 -3.62 20.06 2.14
C ARG A 43 -2.27 20.75 2.19
N ALA A 44 -1.18 20.00 2.07
CA ALA A 44 0.15 20.57 2.02
C ALA A 44 0.36 21.45 0.76
N ALA A 45 -0.09 20.99 -0.40
CA ALA A 45 0.00 21.75 -1.65
C ALA A 45 -0.82 23.05 -1.61
N GLN A 46 -1.98 23.05 -0.94
CA GLN A 46 -2.78 24.26 -0.71
C GLN A 46 -2.07 25.29 0.21
N LEU A 47 -1.30 24.80 1.19
CA LEU A 47 -0.58 25.66 2.14
C LEU A 47 0.72 26.21 1.55
N ASP A 48 1.36 25.47 0.66
CA ASP A 48 2.58 25.87 -0.02
C ASP A 48 2.49 25.51 -1.51
N SER A 49 2.11 26.48 -2.34
CA SER A 49 2.01 26.33 -3.79
C SER A 49 3.36 26.07 -4.49
N ARG A 50 4.47 26.22 -3.77
CA ARG A 50 5.84 25.93 -4.24
C ARG A 50 6.42 24.67 -3.61
N MET A 51 5.57 23.82 -3.07
CA MET A 51 5.98 22.58 -2.43
C MET A 51 6.78 21.69 -3.40
N VAL A 52 8.07 21.53 -3.12
CA VAL A 52 8.98 20.70 -3.93
C VAL A 52 8.95 19.23 -3.46
N MET A 53 8.68 19.01 -2.18
CA MET A 53 8.69 17.68 -1.57
C MET A 53 7.33 17.34 -0.97
N PRO A 54 6.80 16.14 -1.25
CA PRO A 54 5.60 15.68 -0.59
C PRO A 54 5.85 15.50 0.92
N PRO A 55 4.85 15.72 1.77
CA PRO A 55 4.98 15.45 3.20
C PRO A 55 5.33 13.98 3.46
N VAL A 56 6.27 13.73 4.36
CA VAL A 56 6.66 12.37 4.76
C VAL A 56 5.45 11.52 5.20
N PRO A 57 4.49 12.06 5.99
CA PRO A 57 3.27 11.32 6.31
C PRO A 57 2.45 10.89 5.08
N ALA A 58 2.38 11.71 4.03
CA ALA A 58 1.68 11.34 2.80
C ALA A 58 2.36 10.15 2.10
N LEU A 59 3.69 10.15 2.03
CA LEU A 59 4.46 9.02 1.46
C LEU A 59 4.29 7.74 2.30
N TYR A 60 4.33 7.85 3.62
CA TYR A 60 4.15 6.71 4.52
C TYR A 60 2.75 6.07 4.37
N LEU A 61 1.70 6.90 4.46
CA LEU A 61 0.32 6.43 4.32
C LEU A 61 0.07 5.81 2.94
N LEU A 62 0.63 6.41 1.88
CA LEU A 62 0.52 5.89 0.52
C LEU A 62 1.25 4.54 0.38
N GLY A 63 2.46 4.42 0.91
CA GLY A 63 3.20 3.15 0.94
C GLY A 63 2.44 2.05 1.67
N HIS A 64 1.83 2.38 2.82
CA HIS A 64 1.04 1.41 3.58
C HIS A 64 -0.25 1.01 2.85
N GLY A 65 -0.93 1.96 2.22
CA GLY A 65 -2.10 1.68 1.38
C GLY A 65 -1.78 0.78 0.18
N LEU A 66 -0.64 1.01 -0.49
CA LEU A 66 -0.14 0.15 -1.57
C LEU A 66 0.18 -1.26 -1.06
N GLU A 67 0.89 -1.38 0.07
CA GLU A 67 1.19 -2.67 0.70
C GLU A 67 -0.09 -3.48 0.96
N LEU A 68 -1.08 -2.85 1.57
CA LEU A 68 -2.36 -3.51 1.83
C LEU A 68 -3.07 -3.91 0.54
N THR A 69 -3.02 -3.07 -0.50
CA THR A 69 -3.63 -3.37 -1.81
C THR A 69 -3.01 -4.61 -2.47
N PHE A 70 -1.67 -4.72 -2.48
CA PHE A 70 -1.00 -5.92 -2.97
C PHE A 70 -1.35 -7.16 -2.14
N LYS A 71 -1.37 -7.03 -0.81
CA LYS A 71 -1.74 -8.12 0.09
C LYS A 71 -3.18 -8.57 -0.10
N VAL A 72 -4.12 -7.64 -0.34
CA VAL A 72 -5.51 -7.96 -0.69
C VAL A 72 -5.57 -8.80 -1.96
N PHE A 73 -4.87 -8.37 -3.00
CA PHE A 73 -4.83 -9.11 -4.26
C PHE A 73 -4.29 -10.52 -4.05
N LEU A 74 -3.13 -10.66 -3.42
CA LEU A 74 -2.48 -11.95 -3.16
C LEU A 74 -3.35 -12.86 -2.27
N LEU A 75 -3.97 -12.32 -1.23
CA LEU A 75 -4.89 -13.07 -0.37
C LEU A 75 -6.11 -13.56 -1.16
N SER A 76 -6.65 -12.75 -2.08
CA SER A 76 -7.74 -13.15 -2.99
C SER A 76 -7.34 -14.27 -3.96
N LYS A 77 -6.05 -14.44 -4.22
CA LYS A 77 -5.49 -15.54 -5.02
C LYS A 77 -5.10 -16.77 -4.19
N GLY A 78 -5.40 -16.77 -2.90
CA GLY A 78 -5.15 -17.91 -2.00
C GLY A 78 -3.76 -17.92 -1.34
N VAL A 79 -2.98 -16.84 -1.47
CA VAL A 79 -1.73 -16.69 -0.72
C VAL A 79 -2.07 -16.53 0.76
N THR A 80 -1.39 -17.29 1.65
CA THR A 80 -1.72 -17.30 3.08
C THR A 80 -1.25 -16.04 3.80
N LEU A 81 -1.94 -15.67 4.89
CA LEU A 81 -1.56 -14.54 5.76
C LEU A 81 -0.13 -14.71 6.30
N GLU A 82 0.25 -15.93 6.67
CA GLU A 82 1.61 -16.22 7.13
C GLU A 82 2.65 -15.90 6.06
N HIS A 83 2.39 -16.27 4.79
CA HIS A 83 3.29 -15.97 3.68
C HIS A 83 3.39 -14.45 3.46
N LEU A 84 2.26 -13.73 3.43
CA LEU A 84 2.22 -12.28 3.28
C LEU A 84 3.06 -11.57 4.35
N ARG A 85 2.97 -12.05 5.60
CA ARG A 85 3.71 -11.46 6.71
C ARG A 85 5.20 -11.80 6.68
N ARG A 86 5.53 -13.10 6.57
CA ARG A 86 6.91 -13.58 6.75
C ARG A 86 7.81 -13.42 5.52
N LYS A 87 7.22 -13.48 4.33
CA LYS A 87 7.99 -13.46 3.07
C LYS A 87 8.00 -12.09 2.41
N LEU A 88 6.87 -11.39 2.42
CA LEU A 88 6.77 -10.06 1.79
C LEU A 88 7.06 -8.94 2.80
N GLY A 89 6.61 -9.08 4.06
CA GLY A 89 6.83 -8.07 5.10
C GLY A 89 6.28 -6.71 4.67
N HIS A 90 7.15 -5.70 4.69
CA HIS A 90 6.86 -4.32 4.27
C HIS A 90 7.61 -3.94 2.98
N ASP A 91 7.94 -4.92 2.13
CA ASP A 91 8.68 -4.72 0.89
C ASP A 91 7.70 -4.64 -0.30
N LEU A 92 7.50 -3.42 -0.82
CA LEU A 92 6.54 -3.15 -1.90
C LEU A 92 6.97 -3.80 -3.22
N GLU A 93 8.27 -3.90 -3.51
CA GLU A 93 8.77 -4.53 -4.74
C GLU A 93 8.56 -6.03 -4.71
N LYS A 94 8.80 -6.69 -3.56
CA LYS A 94 8.48 -8.11 -3.39
C LYS A 94 6.98 -8.36 -3.53
N ALA A 95 6.15 -7.50 -2.91
CA ALA A 95 4.70 -7.62 -2.99
C ALA A 95 4.19 -7.43 -4.42
N PHE A 96 4.75 -6.47 -5.15
CA PHE A 96 4.43 -6.22 -6.56
C PHE A 96 4.86 -7.39 -7.45
N THR A 97 6.10 -7.87 -7.32
CA THR A 97 6.60 -9.03 -8.08
C THR A 97 5.74 -10.27 -7.84
N ALA A 98 5.46 -10.58 -6.58
CA ALA A 98 4.57 -11.69 -6.24
C ALA A 98 3.15 -11.49 -6.83
N SER A 99 2.65 -10.26 -6.87
CA SER A 99 1.35 -9.96 -7.47
C SER A 99 1.36 -10.20 -8.99
N LYS A 100 2.42 -9.81 -9.70
CA LYS A 100 2.59 -10.09 -11.14
C LYS A 100 2.63 -11.61 -11.40
N GLU A 101 3.38 -12.36 -10.61
CA GLU A 101 3.44 -13.84 -10.68
C GLU A 101 2.06 -14.50 -10.45
N ASN A 102 1.17 -13.84 -9.70
CA ASN A 102 -0.20 -14.28 -9.44
C ASN A 102 -1.24 -13.65 -10.39
N GLY A 103 -0.80 -13.04 -11.49
CA GLY A 103 -1.68 -12.58 -12.57
C GLY A 103 -2.21 -11.16 -12.42
N LEU A 104 -1.52 -10.28 -11.68
CA LEU A 104 -1.90 -8.87 -11.58
C LEU A 104 -1.96 -8.18 -12.95
N ASP A 105 -1.07 -8.54 -13.89
CA ASP A 105 -1.01 -7.95 -15.23
C ASP A 105 -2.29 -8.19 -16.05
N SER A 106 -3.13 -9.15 -15.67
CA SER A 106 -4.46 -9.35 -16.26
C SER A 106 -5.48 -8.30 -15.81
N LEU A 107 -5.26 -7.65 -14.69
CA LEU A 107 -6.11 -6.60 -14.14
C LEU A 107 -5.57 -5.19 -14.44
N LEU A 108 -4.27 -5.05 -14.40
CA LEU A 108 -3.58 -3.77 -14.55
C LEU A 108 -2.25 -3.97 -15.27
N GLN A 109 -2.10 -3.36 -16.45
CA GLN A 109 -0.81 -3.26 -17.10
C GLN A 109 -0.03 -2.07 -16.51
N SER A 110 1.04 -2.37 -15.78
CA SER A 110 1.96 -1.34 -15.28
C SER A 110 2.93 -0.91 -16.37
N HIS A 111 3.30 0.37 -16.36
CA HIS A 111 4.34 0.91 -17.22
C HIS A 111 5.67 1.01 -16.47
N ALA A 112 6.78 1.11 -17.20
CA ALA A 112 8.11 1.24 -16.60
C ALA A 112 8.22 2.43 -15.63
N LEU A 113 7.46 3.51 -15.88
CA LEU A 113 7.42 4.68 -15.02
C LEU A 113 6.72 4.37 -13.67
N ASP A 114 5.62 3.60 -13.70
CA ASP A 114 4.91 3.17 -12.49
C ASP A 114 5.83 2.31 -11.61
N GLU A 115 6.58 1.40 -12.22
CA GLU A 115 7.55 0.56 -11.53
C GLU A 115 8.69 1.39 -10.91
N SER A 116 9.18 2.38 -11.64
CA SER A 116 10.27 3.26 -11.17
C SER A 116 9.86 4.08 -9.93
N VAL A 117 8.65 4.66 -9.92
CA VAL A 117 8.19 5.45 -8.76
C VAL A 117 7.90 4.55 -7.56
N LEU A 118 7.43 3.30 -7.79
CA LEU A 118 7.26 2.30 -6.73
C LEU A 118 8.60 1.92 -6.11
N THR A 119 9.63 1.65 -6.93
CA THR A 119 10.98 1.35 -6.46
C THR A 119 11.54 2.48 -5.60
N LEU A 120 11.42 3.74 -6.05
CA LEU A 120 11.86 4.89 -5.27
C LEU A 120 11.15 5.01 -3.92
N LEU A 121 9.84 4.76 -3.88
CA LEU A 121 9.11 4.71 -2.61
C LEU A 121 9.60 3.57 -1.73
N ASN A 122 9.80 2.36 -2.32
CA ASN A 122 10.18 1.16 -1.57
C ASN A 122 11.52 1.33 -0.84
N VAL A 123 12.49 2.05 -1.43
CA VAL A 123 13.77 2.34 -0.77
C VAL A 123 13.55 2.95 0.61
N MET A 124 12.66 3.93 0.74
CA MET A 124 12.38 4.61 2.01
C MET A 124 11.38 3.84 2.89
N TYR A 125 10.45 3.14 2.27
CA TYR A 125 9.37 2.44 2.98
C TYR A 125 9.87 1.14 3.63
N SER A 126 10.57 0.29 2.88
CA SER A 126 11.06 -1.00 3.38
C SER A 126 12.18 -0.84 4.42
N THR A 127 12.95 0.24 4.36
CA THR A 127 14.00 0.58 5.34
C THR A 127 13.48 1.34 6.55
N LYS A 128 12.18 1.65 6.59
CA LYS A 128 11.50 2.43 7.64
C LYS A 128 11.99 3.89 7.79
N GLU A 129 12.61 4.43 6.75
CA GLU A 129 13.05 5.83 6.74
C GLU A 129 11.89 6.83 6.77
N LEU A 130 10.67 6.39 6.46
CA LEU A 130 9.45 7.20 6.58
C LEU A 130 8.87 7.18 8.00
N GLU A 131 9.28 6.23 8.85
CA GLU A 131 8.86 6.13 10.26
C GLU A 131 9.86 6.83 11.19
N TYR A 132 11.14 6.81 10.84
CA TYR A 132 12.23 7.36 11.66
C TYR A 132 12.94 8.49 10.92
N ILE A 133 13.39 9.50 11.68
CA ILE A 133 14.14 10.61 11.11
C ILE A 133 15.52 10.12 10.66
N VAL A 134 15.73 10.09 9.35
CA VAL A 134 17.03 9.82 8.73
C VAL A 134 17.46 11.06 7.97
N THR A 135 18.60 11.66 8.34
CA THR A 135 19.16 12.84 7.68
C THR A 135 19.98 12.43 6.46
N GLY A 136 20.08 13.31 5.47
CA GLY A 136 20.87 13.10 4.26
C GLY A 136 20.10 13.39 2.97
N ALA A 137 20.80 13.33 1.83
CA ALA A 137 20.16 13.48 0.53
C ALA A 137 19.29 12.25 0.23
N LYS A 138 18.05 12.49 -0.22
CA LYS A 138 17.10 11.44 -0.59
C LYS A 138 16.57 11.68 -1.99
N THR A 139 16.42 10.60 -2.75
CA THR A 139 15.65 10.64 -4.00
C THR A 139 14.20 10.35 -3.67
N ILE A 140 13.33 11.30 -3.97
CA ILE A 140 11.90 11.22 -3.64
C ILE A 140 11.11 10.95 -4.92
N PRO A 141 10.17 10.00 -4.92
CA PRO A 141 9.33 9.74 -6.07
C PRO A 141 8.45 10.96 -6.38
N HIS A 142 8.17 11.18 -7.67
CA HIS A 142 7.20 12.18 -8.09
C HIS A 142 5.79 11.77 -7.62
N TYR A 143 5.26 12.50 -6.63
CA TYR A 143 4.05 12.10 -5.91
C TYR A 143 2.82 11.95 -6.82
N PRO A 144 2.51 12.86 -7.78
CA PRO A 144 1.38 12.69 -8.68
C PRO A 144 1.40 11.39 -9.49
N LEU A 145 2.57 10.97 -9.99
CA LEU A 145 2.71 9.68 -10.69
C LEU A 145 2.45 8.51 -9.75
N LEU A 146 3.00 8.57 -8.55
CA LEU A 146 2.82 7.54 -7.53
C LEU A 146 1.36 7.46 -7.07
N GLN A 147 0.68 8.60 -6.88
CA GLN A 147 -0.74 8.67 -6.55
C GLN A 147 -1.60 8.05 -7.66
N ASN A 148 -1.36 8.42 -8.93
CA ASN A 148 -2.11 7.88 -10.05
C ASN A 148 -1.90 6.37 -10.21
N PHE A 149 -0.68 5.88 -10.00
CA PHE A 149 -0.42 4.44 -9.95
C PHE A 149 -1.19 3.75 -8.82
N ALA A 150 -1.19 4.33 -7.61
CA ALA A 150 -1.90 3.79 -6.46
C ALA A 150 -3.42 3.71 -6.70
N ILE A 151 -4.00 4.74 -7.33
CA ILE A 151 -5.43 4.77 -7.70
C ILE A 151 -5.75 3.65 -8.70
N LYS A 152 -4.98 3.56 -9.80
CA LYS A 152 -5.19 2.53 -10.83
C LYS A 152 -5.10 1.11 -10.24
N LEU A 153 -4.07 0.86 -9.43
CA LEU A 153 -3.86 -0.42 -8.78
C LEU A 153 -5.00 -0.76 -7.81
N PHE A 154 -5.32 0.19 -6.92
CA PHE A 154 -6.38 -0.02 -5.93
C PHE A 154 -7.72 -0.30 -6.61
N ASP A 155 -8.13 0.54 -7.57
CA ASP A 155 -9.42 0.41 -8.23
C ASP A 155 -9.56 -0.91 -9.02
N ALA A 156 -8.46 -1.38 -9.63
CA ALA A 156 -8.43 -2.67 -10.32
C ALA A 156 -8.59 -3.85 -9.33
N VAL A 157 -7.82 -3.83 -8.23
CA VAL A 157 -7.88 -4.87 -7.19
C VAL A 157 -9.23 -4.85 -6.48
N ALA A 158 -9.72 -3.67 -6.08
CA ALA A 158 -11.02 -3.48 -5.43
C ALA A 158 -12.16 -4.03 -6.30
N ALA A 159 -12.13 -3.76 -7.62
CA ALA A 159 -13.11 -4.30 -8.57
C ALA A 159 -13.08 -5.83 -8.60
N SER A 160 -11.89 -6.43 -8.61
CA SER A 160 -11.71 -7.88 -8.73
C SER A 160 -12.29 -8.67 -7.54
N ILE A 161 -12.40 -8.05 -6.37
CA ILE A 161 -12.97 -8.66 -5.16
C ILE A 161 -14.37 -8.15 -4.81
N GLY A 162 -14.98 -7.31 -5.67
CA GLY A 162 -16.34 -6.79 -5.46
C GLY A 162 -16.45 -5.62 -4.48
N PHE A 163 -15.35 -4.98 -4.10
CA PHE A 163 -15.37 -3.76 -3.30
C PHE A 163 -15.79 -2.57 -4.17
N ARG A 164 -16.71 -1.71 -3.68
CA ARG A 164 -17.40 -0.72 -4.51
C ARG A 164 -16.77 0.68 -4.48
N ASP A 165 -16.18 1.06 -3.35
CA ASP A 165 -15.58 2.39 -3.23
C ASP A 165 -14.33 2.50 -4.11
N ARG A 166 -14.20 3.63 -4.79
CA ARG A 166 -13.16 3.90 -5.78
C ARG A 166 -12.42 5.17 -5.43
N LEU A 167 -11.16 5.21 -5.86
CA LEU A 167 -10.26 6.33 -5.64
C LEU A 167 -10.11 7.24 -6.87
N ALA A 168 -10.78 6.94 -7.99
CA ALA A 168 -10.68 7.70 -9.24
C ALA A 168 -10.96 9.20 -9.09
N LYS A 169 -11.76 9.62 -8.09
CA LYS A 169 -12.00 11.05 -7.76
C LYS A 169 -10.73 11.83 -7.37
N TRP A 170 -9.66 11.12 -7.01
CA TRP A 170 -8.39 11.68 -6.58
C TRP A 170 -7.32 11.71 -7.68
N THR A 171 -7.67 11.32 -8.91
CA THR A 171 -6.72 11.33 -10.04
C THR A 171 -6.22 12.75 -10.29
N LEU A 172 -4.90 12.92 -10.29
CA LEU A 172 -4.23 14.18 -10.57
C LEU A 172 -3.93 14.27 -12.06
N ASP A 173 -3.95 15.50 -12.58
CA ASP A 173 -3.52 15.76 -13.95
C ASP A 173 -2.01 15.49 -14.09
N GLU A 174 -1.63 14.66 -15.05
CA GLU A 174 -0.23 14.28 -15.32
C GLU A 174 0.51 15.34 -16.16
N SER A 175 -0.09 16.53 -16.36
CA SER A 175 0.55 17.59 -17.12
C SER A 175 1.90 17.93 -16.48
N PRO A 176 3.01 17.86 -17.25
CA PRO A 176 4.33 18.21 -16.73
C PRO A 176 4.36 19.70 -16.38
N VAL A 177 4.83 20.02 -15.19
CA VAL A 177 5.15 21.39 -14.76
C VAL A 177 6.41 21.88 -15.47
#